data_d9be50f74b07bb70fc2c1db8c277fae5
#
_entry.id   d9be50f74b07bb70fc2c1db8c277fae5
#
_cell.length_a   1.000
_cell.length_b   1.000
_cell.length_c   1.000
_cell.angle_alpha   90.00
_cell.angle_beta   90.00
_cell.angle_gamma   90.00
#
_symmetry.space_group_name_H-M   'P 1'
#
loop_
_entity.id
_entity.type
_entity.pdbx_description
1 polymer ?
#
loop_
_entity_poly.entity_id
_entity_poly.type
_entity_poly.pdbx_seq_one_letter_code
_entity_poly.pdbx_strand_id
1 'polypeptide(L)'
;WCLPQGQIVHLYSAMAAGLPGRLSPVGLGTFVDPRIEGGRMNARTRERPNLIEHVTFRGDEYLFYPALPLDVVIVRGTHADEDGNLTTDEEVMKLEVLHAVLAARRYGAKVLAQVKYRVAKGSLHPKSITVPGNLIDAIVVCEEPQTDHRQTSSWAFDPALCGDIQLPAAQNAPLPLDLRKLIGRIACRYLPPGCVINLGTGIPNDVIGAIIHEEQLGEQVTITVESGIYGGQQAGGVDFGIGRNLSAMISHQDQMLYYNGAGVDITFMGAGEMDPHGHVNATRLGASCPGAGGFIDITQNARHVVFCSSFTAKGLEIACEHGALHIRREGEVRKFVAGVNQISYNGELARAKGQTMHYVTERAVFELRPEGPVLTEIAPGIDLERDILAHMDFHPAIAADLQVMDSRLFAPPPCGLAEHLSRNSSSDS
;
A
#
# COMPACT_ATOMS: atom_id res chain seq x y z
N TRP A 1 14.09 2.47 14.45
CA TRP A 1 13.60 3.42 13.46
C TRP A 1 12.63 2.73 12.51
N CYS A 2 11.69 3.49 11.98
CA CYS A 2 10.79 3.07 10.92
C CYS A 2 11.10 3.91 9.69
N LEU A 3 11.43 3.24 8.59
CA LEU A 3 11.76 3.88 7.32
C LEU A 3 10.75 3.47 6.26
N PRO A 4 10.52 4.28 5.21
CA PRO A 4 9.71 3.87 4.07
C PRO A 4 10.30 2.63 3.41
N GLN A 5 9.47 1.66 3.07
CA GLN A 5 9.88 0.36 2.54
C GLN A 5 10.68 0.49 1.24
N GLY A 6 10.25 1.35 0.32
CA GLY A 6 10.96 1.58 -0.93
C GLY A 6 12.37 2.17 -0.71
N GLN A 7 12.56 2.95 0.35
CA GLN A 7 13.89 3.48 0.66
C GLN A 7 14.82 2.39 1.21
N ILE A 8 14.28 1.43 2.00
CA ILE A 8 15.06 0.29 2.49
C ILE A 8 15.52 -0.60 1.34
N VAL A 9 14.62 -0.97 0.42
CA VAL A 9 14.98 -1.88 -0.69
C VAL A 9 15.97 -1.23 -1.66
N HIS A 10 15.84 0.09 -1.89
CA HIS A 10 16.82 0.81 -2.71
C HIS A 10 18.14 1.04 -1.99
N LEU A 11 18.13 1.13 -0.65
CA LEU A 11 19.33 1.25 0.13
C LEU A 11 20.25 0.02 -0.04
N TYR A 12 19.68 -1.19 -0.18
CA TYR A 12 20.49 -2.39 -0.50
C TYR A 12 21.29 -2.22 -1.79
N SER A 13 20.72 -1.61 -2.83
CA SER A 13 21.47 -1.35 -4.06
C SER A 13 22.59 -0.33 -3.87
N ALA A 14 22.33 0.74 -3.14
CA ALA A 14 23.35 1.73 -2.82
C ALA A 14 24.49 1.09 -2.00
N MET A 15 24.14 0.27 -1.01
CA MET A 15 25.09 -0.49 -0.19
C MET A 15 25.91 -1.47 -1.03
N ALA A 16 25.28 -2.24 -1.92
CA ALA A 16 25.96 -3.17 -2.83
C ALA A 16 26.96 -2.44 -3.74
N ALA A 17 26.61 -1.24 -4.21
CA ALA A 17 27.48 -0.39 -5.02
C ALA A 17 28.58 0.32 -4.21
N GLY A 18 28.63 0.16 -2.89
CA GLY A 18 29.61 0.81 -2.00
C GLY A 18 29.36 2.31 -1.78
N LEU A 19 28.14 2.78 -2.02
CA LEU A 19 27.75 4.16 -1.76
C LEU A 19 27.52 4.38 -0.25
N PRO A 20 27.72 5.62 0.26
CA PRO A 20 27.53 5.92 1.67
C PRO A 20 26.06 5.88 2.11
N GLY A 21 25.14 5.83 1.18
CA GLY A 21 23.70 5.83 1.42
C GLY A 21 22.93 6.28 0.17
N ARG A 22 21.67 6.69 0.37
CA ARG A 22 20.77 7.12 -0.68
C ARG A 22 20.16 8.49 -0.37
N LEU A 23 20.14 9.40 -1.34
CA LEU A 23 19.32 10.61 -1.33
C LEU A 23 17.93 10.31 -1.90
N SER A 24 16.88 10.78 -1.24
CA SER A 24 15.51 10.65 -1.72
C SER A 24 14.63 11.77 -1.17
N PRO A 25 13.67 12.31 -1.93
CA PRO A 25 12.66 13.23 -1.41
C PRO A 25 11.55 12.50 -0.61
N VAL A 26 11.49 11.17 -0.71
CA VAL A 26 10.49 10.36 -0.01
C VAL A 26 10.73 10.45 1.49
N GLY A 27 9.67 10.73 2.24
CA GLY A 27 9.71 10.93 3.68
C GLY A 27 9.77 12.39 4.13
N LEU A 28 10.12 13.35 3.25
CA LEU A 28 10.08 14.78 3.59
C LEU A 28 8.70 15.18 4.12
N GLY A 29 8.69 15.95 5.22
CA GLY A 29 7.49 16.44 5.86
C GLY A 29 6.62 15.38 6.55
N THR A 30 7.07 14.13 6.62
CA THR A 30 6.40 13.05 7.38
C THR A 30 7.14 12.77 8.69
N PHE A 31 6.63 11.83 9.49
CA PHE A 31 7.31 11.41 10.73
C PHE A 31 8.73 10.86 10.51
N VAL A 32 9.09 10.51 9.26
CA VAL A 32 10.44 10.07 8.89
C VAL A 32 11.42 11.22 8.82
N ASP A 33 10.94 12.43 8.51
CA ASP A 33 11.76 13.63 8.43
C ASP A 33 12.43 13.92 9.79
N PRO A 34 13.77 14.08 9.84
CA PRO A 34 14.48 14.35 11.09
C PRO A 34 14.08 15.66 11.78
N ARG A 35 13.46 16.59 11.05
CA ARG A 35 12.91 17.84 11.60
C ARG A 35 11.60 17.62 12.36
N ILE A 36 10.95 16.44 12.20
CA ILE A 36 9.68 16.06 12.84
C ILE A 36 9.96 14.97 13.88
N GLU A 37 10.04 13.69 13.47
CA GLU A 37 10.29 12.58 14.42
C GLU A 37 11.55 11.76 14.03
N GLY A 38 12.07 11.89 12.80
CA GLY A 38 13.25 11.15 12.31
C GLY A 38 13.06 9.64 12.27
N GLY A 39 11.82 9.17 12.04
CA GLY A 39 11.47 7.74 12.03
C GLY A 39 11.63 7.04 13.37
N ARG A 40 11.72 7.75 14.48
CA ARG A 40 11.96 7.21 15.84
C ARG A 40 10.66 6.77 16.49
N MET A 41 10.44 5.44 16.61
CA MET A 41 9.15 4.87 16.97
C MET A 41 9.04 4.43 18.43
N ASN A 42 10.13 4.36 19.17
CA ASN A 42 10.13 3.90 20.56
C ASN A 42 11.10 4.73 21.44
N ALA A 43 11.02 4.57 22.76
CA ALA A 43 11.83 5.29 23.72
C ALA A 43 13.34 5.17 23.42
N ARG A 44 13.82 3.96 23.13
CA ARG A 44 15.23 3.69 22.84
C ARG A 44 15.74 4.49 21.63
N THR A 45 14.95 4.60 20.56
CA THR A 45 15.36 5.35 19.36
C THR A 45 15.22 6.86 19.54
N ARG A 46 14.31 7.32 20.43
CA ARG A 46 14.17 8.75 20.76
C ARG A 46 15.38 9.32 21.50
N GLU A 47 16.08 8.47 22.26
CA GLU A 47 17.31 8.84 22.97
C GLU A 47 18.56 8.81 22.07
N ARG A 48 18.44 8.36 20.84
CA ARG A 48 19.56 8.26 19.87
C ARG A 48 19.58 9.46 18.93
N PRO A 49 20.74 9.82 18.37
CA PRO A 49 20.83 10.76 17.26
C PRO A 49 19.93 10.33 16.08
N ASN A 50 19.56 11.28 15.23
CA ASN A 50 18.84 10.96 14.00
C ASN A 50 19.66 9.98 13.17
N LEU A 51 19.01 8.95 12.64
CA LEU A 51 19.62 8.04 11.67
C LEU A 51 19.61 8.69 10.28
N ILE A 52 18.56 9.41 9.95
CA ILE A 52 18.34 10.06 8.66
C ILE A 52 18.77 11.51 8.77
N GLU A 53 19.36 12.04 7.70
CA GLU A 53 19.80 13.44 7.64
C GLU A 53 18.93 14.20 6.62
N HIS A 54 18.60 15.45 6.95
CA HIS A 54 18.03 16.40 5.99
C HIS A 54 19.17 17.07 5.24
N VAL A 55 19.11 17.05 3.91
CA VAL A 55 20.19 17.55 3.04
C VAL A 55 19.60 18.42 1.94
N THR A 56 20.21 19.59 1.70
CA THR A 56 19.96 20.39 0.49
C THR A 56 21.00 20.05 -0.55
N PHE A 57 20.57 19.57 -1.70
CA PHE A 57 21.45 19.24 -2.81
C PHE A 57 20.94 19.90 -4.11
N ARG A 58 21.77 20.71 -4.75
CA ARG A 58 21.45 21.48 -5.97
C ARG A 58 20.23 22.40 -5.85
N GLY A 59 19.91 22.84 -4.65
CA GLY A 59 18.75 23.72 -4.38
C GLY A 59 17.49 23.01 -3.93
N ASP A 60 17.44 21.69 -4.06
CA ASP A 60 16.31 20.86 -3.64
C ASP A 60 16.57 20.18 -2.29
N GLU A 61 15.49 19.94 -1.54
CA GLU A 61 15.55 19.23 -0.26
C GLU A 61 15.44 17.71 -0.46
N TYR A 62 16.24 16.98 0.30
CA TYR A 62 16.26 15.52 0.33
C TYR A 62 16.43 15.00 1.75
N LEU A 63 16.05 13.75 1.95
CA LEU A 63 16.49 12.93 3.06
C LEU A 63 17.64 12.03 2.61
N PHE A 64 18.71 11.98 3.41
CA PHE A 64 19.81 11.04 3.22
C PHE A 64 19.61 9.84 4.14
N TYR A 65 19.45 8.68 3.54
CA TYR A 65 19.33 7.38 4.19
C TYR A 65 20.69 6.72 4.20
N PRO A 66 21.40 6.67 5.34
CA PRO A 66 22.78 6.17 5.40
C PRO A 66 22.85 4.66 5.21
N ALA A 67 23.92 4.20 4.59
CA ALA A 67 24.24 2.78 4.50
C ALA A 67 24.44 2.19 5.91
N LEU A 68 23.89 1.01 6.14
CA LEU A 68 23.96 0.30 7.41
C LEU A 68 24.75 -1.00 7.21
N PRO A 69 25.85 -1.23 7.96
CA PRO A 69 26.60 -2.47 7.87
C PRO A 69 25.71 -3.68 8.14
N LEU A 70 25.93 -4.75 7.38
CA LEU A 70 25.26 -6.02 7.54
C LEU A 70 26.25 -7.05 8.07
N ASP A 71 25.81 -7.89 9.02
CA ASP A 71 26.57 -9.01 9.56
C ASP A 71 26.11 -10.34 8.98
N VAL A 72 24.81 -10.50 8.80
CA VAL A 72 24.15 -11.70 8.27
C VAL A 72 22.96 -11.31 7.41
N VAL A 73 22.82 -11.98 6.28
CA VAL A 73 21.60 -11.93 5.46
C VAL A 73 21.06 -13.35 5.34
N ILE A 74 19.78 -13.50 5.62
CA ILE A 74 19.04 -14.78 5.48
C ILE A 74 18.03 -14.58 4.35
N VAL A 75 18.13 -15.44 3.33
CA VAL A 75 17.20 -15.42 2.19
C VAL A 75 16.49 -16.77 2.07
N ARG A 76 15.42 -16.75 1.34
CA ARG A 76 14.59 -17.91 1.05
C ARG A 76 14.53 -18.13 -0.47
N GLY A 77 14.48 -19.38 -0.90
CA GLY A 77 14.30 -19.74 -2.29
C GLY A 77 13.68 -21.13 -2.45
N THR A 78 13.38 -21.51 -3.66
CA THR A 78 12.72 -22.78 -3.98
C THR A 78 13.73 -23.91 -4.12
N HIS A 79 14.66 -23.79 -5.07
CA HIS A 79 15.67 -24.79 -5.36
C HIS A 79 17.07 -24.24 -5.13
N ALA A 80 17.97 -25.13 -4.70
CA ALA A 80 19.40 -24.89 -4.79
C ALA A 80 20.11 -26.08 -5.44
N ASP A 81 20.97 -25.83 -6.42
CA ASP A 81 21.81 -26.87 -6.98
C ASP A 81 23.08 -27.13 -6.15
N GLU A 82 23.90 -28.11 -6.56
CA GLU A 82 25.12 -28.48 -5.83
C GLU A 82 26.21 -27.40 -5.87
N ASP A 83 26.13 -26.43 -6.80
CA ASP A 83 27.00 -25.25 -6.85
C ASP A 83 26.44 -24.09 -6.00
N GLY A 84 25.24 -24.27 -5.40
CA GLY A 84 24.58 -23.27 -4.58
C GLY A 84 23.74 -22.23 -5.36
N ASN A 85 23.54 -22.41 -6.66
CA ASN A 85 22.68 -21.54 -7.45
C ASN A 85 21.25 -21.66 -6.96
N LEU A 86 20.62 -20.53 -6.61
CA LEU A 86 19.30 -20.46 -5.97
C LEU A 86 18.25 -19.91 -6.92
N THR A 87 17.08 -20.57 -6.95
CA THR A 87 15.88 -20.08 -7.64
C THR A 87 14.78 -19.66 -6.66
N THR A 88 13.80 -18.92 -7.16
CA THR A 88 12.62 -18.48 -6.41
C THR A 88 11.32 -18.82 -7.16
N ASP A 89 11.33 -19.92 -7.92
CA ASP A 89 10.26 -20.26 -8.86
C ASP A 89 8.89 -20.46 -8.19
N GLU A 90 8.84 -21.09 -7.02
CA GLU A 90 7.59 -21.31 -6.27
C GLU A 90 7.31 -20.23 -5.22
N GLU A 91 8.17 -19.21 -5.11
CA GLU A 91 7.93 -18.11 -4.19
C GLU A 91 6.83 -17.20 -4.74
N VAL A 92 5.96 -16.74 -3.85
CA VAL A 92 4.80 -15.88 -4.21
C VAL A 92 5.18 -14.44 -4.52
N MET A 93 6.44 -14.07 -4.24
CA MET A 93 7.04 -12.75 -4.46
C MET A 93 8.53 -12.91 -4.72
N LYS A 94 9.09 -12.13 -5.65
CA LYS A 94 10.55 -12.10 -5.88
C LYS A 94 11.31 -11.36 -4.79
N LEU A 95 10.69 -10.40 -4.17
CA LEU A 95 11.26 -9.49 -3.18
C LEU A 95 12.59 -8.84 -3.65
N GLU A 96 13.43 -8.42 -2.72
CA GLU A 96 14.76 -7.82 -2.95
C GLU A 96 15.92 -8.80 -2.70
N VAL A 97 15.69 -10.09 -2.82
CA VAL A 97 16.61 -11.18 -2.44
C VAL A 97 18.02 -10.97 -2.97
N LEU A 98 18.17 -10.75 -4.27
CA LEU A 98 19.50 -10.56 -4.88
C LEU A 98 20.21 -9.30 -4.34
N HIS A 99 19.49 -8.21 -4.17
CA HIS A 99 20.08 -6.94 -3.74
C HIS A 99 20.55 -6.98 -2.27
N ALA A 100 19.80 -7.66 -1.40
CA ALA A 100 20.20 -7.91 -0.02
C ALA A 100 21.47 -8.76 0.04
N VAL A 101 21.56 -9.81 -0.79
CA VAL A 101 22.77 -10.66 -0.90
C VAL A 101 23.97 -9.88 -1.42
N LEU A 102 23.82 -9.06 -2.46
CA LEU A 102 24.90 -8.23 -2.99
C LEU A 102 25.38 -7.21 -1.95
N ALA A 103 24.47 -6.59 -1.21
CA ALA A 103 24.82 -5.71 -0.10
C ALA A 103 25.59 -6.45 1.00
N ALA A 104 25.16 -7.67 1.38
CA ALA A 104 25.87 -8.51 2.34
C ALA A 104 27.32 -8.76 1.91
N ARG A 105 27.53 -9.12 0.65
CA ARG A 105 28.87 -9.37 0.11
C ARG A 105 29.79 -8.15 0.18
N ARG A 106 29.25 -6.96 0.00
CA ARG A 106 30.02 -5.71 0.13
C ARG A 106 30.55 -5.50 1.56
N TYR A 107 29.81 -5.94 2.57
CA TYR A 107 30.20 -5.81 3.99
C TYR A 107 30.91 -7.06 4.55
N GLY A 108 31.13 -8.10 3.73
CA GLY A 108 31.68 -9.37 4.21
C GLY A 108 30.73 -10.16 5.13
N ALA A 109 29.46 -9.81 5.09
CA ALA A 109 28.41 -10.49 5.85
C ALA A 109 28.19 -11.92 5.37
N LYS A 110 27.71 -12.78 6.27
CA LYS A 110 27.31 -14.15 5.94
C LYS A 110 25.97 -14.16 5.23
N VAL A 111 25.88 -14.96 4.17
CA VAL A 111 24.63 -15.20 3.43
C VAL A 111 24.18 -16.64 3.65
N LEU A 112 23.02 -16.77 4.30
CA LEU A 112 22.38 -18.05 4.56
C LEU A 112 21.12 -18.14 3.70
N ALA A 113 20.90 -19.29 3.04
CA ALA A 113 19.71 -19.54 2.25
C ALA A 113 18.93 -20.74 2.77
N GLN A 114 17.63 -20.59 2.99
CA GLN A 114 16.72 -21.70 3.18
C GLN A 114 16.06 -22.05 1.84
N VAL A 115 16.05 -23.32 1.46
CA VAL A 115 15.43 -23.80 0.22
C VAL A 115 14.49 -24.97 0.49
N LYS A 116 13.51 -25.12 -0.39
CA LYS A 116 12.61 -26.29 -0.40
C LYS A 116 13.33 -27.56 -0.82
N TYR A 117 14.12 -27.45 -1.92
CA TYR A 117 14.68 -28.61 -2.59
C TYR A 117 16.14 -28.41 -2.93
N ARG A 118 16.93 -29.47 -2.76
CA ARG A 118 18.26 -29.59 -3.35
C ARG A 118 18.16 -30.38 -4.66
N VAL A 119 18.81 -29.90 -5.71
CA VAL A 119 18.79 -30.49 -7.05
C VAL A 119 20.21 -30.71 -7.59
N ALA A 120 20.34 -31.54 -8.61
CA ALA A 120 21.64 -31.84 -9.20
C ALA A 120 22.27 -30.60 -9.86
N LYS A 121 23.61 -30.57 -9.87
CA LYS A 121 24.37 -29.53 -10.58
C LYS A 121 23.96 -29.43 -12.05
N GLY A 122 23.71 -28.19 -12.50
CA GLY A 122 23.37 -27.87 -13.88
C GLY A 122 21.94 -28.25 -14.31
N SER A 123 21.07 -28.69 -13.36
CA SER A 123 19.66 -28.97 -13.66
C SER A 123 18.77 -27.74 -13.71
N LEU A 124 19.21 -26.61 -13.13
CA LEU A 124 18.47 -25.37 -13.12
C LEU A 124 18.70 -24.57 -14.41
N HIS A 125 17.65 -23.96 -14.92
CA HIS A 125 17.77 -23.09 -16.10
C HIS A 125 18.53 -21.81 -15.73
N PRO A 126 19.57 -21.38 -16.47
CA PRO A 126 20.39 -20.23 -16.10
C PRO A 126 19.62 -18.91 -15.88
N LYS A 127 18.51 -18.72 -16.63
CA LYS A 127 17.66 -17.52 -16.49
C LYS A 127 16.76 -17.54 -15.26
N SER A 128 16.51 -18.69 -14.64
CA SER A 128 15.73 -18.81 -13.39
C SER A 128 16.59 -18.65 -12.14
N ILE A 129 17.93 -18.59 -12.27
CA ILE A 129 18.81 -18.35 -11.14
C ILE A 129 18.60 -16.92 -10.62
N THR A 130 18.05 -16.83 -9.40
CA THR A 130 17.87 -15.57 -8.70
C THR A 130 19.14 -15.11 -8.01
N VAL A 131 19.87 -16.06 -7.39
CA VAL A 131 21.15 -15.79 -6.72
C VAL A 131 22.20 -16.79 -7.17
N PRO A 132 23.32 -16.35 -7.82
CA PRO A 132 24.46 -17.21 -8.12
C PRO A 132 25.07 -17.81 -6.85
N GLY A 133 25.44 -19.09 -6.91
CA GLY A 133 25.88 -19.85 -5.74
C GLY A 133 27.13 -19.33 -5.05
N ASN A 134 28.02 -18.69 -5.81
CA ASN A 134 29.23 -18.06 -5.23
C ASN A 134 28.93 -16.89 -4.26
N LEU A 135 27.67 -16.46 -4.20
CA LEU A 135 27.20 -15.40 -3.29
C LEU A 135 26.58 -15.96 -2.01
N ILE A 136 26.44 -17.28 -1.85
CA ILE A 136 25.82 -17.93 -0.70
C ILE A 136 26.89 -18.67 0.11
N ASP A 137 26.90 -18.50 1.43
CA ASP A 137 27.85 -19.16 2.32
C ASP A 137 27.32 -20.52 2.81
N ALA A 138 26.02 -20.64 3.05
CA ALA A 138 25.40 -21.88 3.51
C ALA A 138 23.94 -22.01 3.07
N ILE A 139 23.56 -23.26 2.79
CA ILE A 139 22.21 -23.61 2.38
C ILE A 139 21.62 -24.58 3.41
N VAL A 140 20.41 -24.27 3.87
CA VAL A 140 19.58 -25.13 4.70
C VAL A 140 18.46 -25.66 3.83
N VAL A 141 18.41 -26.96 3.65
CA VAL A 141 17.30 -27.64 2.97
C VAL A 141 16.19 -27.90 3.98
N CYS A 142 14.98 -27.48 3.65
CA CYS A 142 13.84 -27.69 4.51
C CYS A 142 13.45 -29.18 4.56
N GLU A 143 13.30 -29.75 5.77
CA GLU A 143 12.95 -31.17 5.94
C GLU A 143 11.44 -31.38 5.70
N GLU A 144 10.60 -30.47 6.19
CA GLU A 144 9.14 -30.53 6.09
C GLU A 144 8.58 -29.31 5.33
N PRO A 145 8.68 -29.29 3.96
CA PRO A 145 8.29 -28.10 3.19
C PRO A 145 6.84 -27.65 3.38
N GLN A 146 5.94 -28.56 3.67
CA GLN A 146 4.52 -28.27 3.88
C GLN A 146 4.24 -27.44 5.15
N THR A 147 5.13 -27.52 6.12
CA THR A 147 5.02 -26.80 7.40
C THR A 147 6.01 -25.64 7.48
N ASP A 148 7.27 -25.87 7.11
CA ASP A 148 8.38 -25.00 7.43
C ASP A 148 8.81 -24.11 6.25
N HIS A 149 8.29 -24.41 5.03
CA HIS A 149 8.54 -23.63 3.83
C HIS A 149 7.25 -23.35 3.05
N ARG A 150 6.23 -22.91 3.75
CA ARG A 150 4.93 -22.57 3.17
C ARG A 150 5.04 -21.32 2.31
N GLN A 151 4.25 -21.21 1.26
CA GLN A 151 4.17 -19.99 0.44
C GLN A 151 3.64 -18.80 1.28
N THR A 152 2.61 -19.06 2.09
CA THR A 152 2.04 -18.08 3.03
C THR A 152 1.57 -18.77 4.30
N SER A 153 1.07 -18.00 5.27
CA SER A 153 0.45 -18.58 6.47
C SER A 153 -0.78 -19.44 6.15
N SER A 154 -1.53 -19.11 5.09
CA SER A 154 -2.75 -19.82 4.69
C SER A 154 -2.46 -20.99 3.71
N TRP A 155 -1.41 -20.89 2.90
CA TRP A 155 -1.14 -21.79 1.79
C TRP A 155 0.23 -22.48 1.92
N ALA A 156 0.24 -23.80 2.00
CA ALA A 156 1.49 -24.55 1.92
C ALA A 156 2.12 -24.41 0.52
N PHE A 157 1.30 -24.67 -0.51
CA PHE A 157 1.63 -24.47 -1.91
C PHE A 157 0.36 -24.33 -2.74
N ASP A 158 0.33 -23.33 -3.62
CA ASP A 158 -0.68 -23.13 -4.64
C ASP A 158 0.04 -22.59 -5.90
N PRO A 159 0.08 -23.37 -7.00
CA PRO A 159 0.80 -22.97 -8.22
C PRO A 159 0.22 -21.71 -8.88
N ALA A 160 -1.01 -21.33 -8.57
CA ALA A 160 -1.59 -20.08 -9.07
C ALA A 160 -1.01 -18.83 -8.39
N LEU A 161 -0.42 -18.96 -7.20
CA LEU A 161 0.20 -17.87 -6.45
C LEU A 161 1.61 -17.52 -6.95
N CYS A 162 2.30 -18.46 -7.60
CA CYS A 162 3.61 -18.21 -8.21
C CYS A 162 3.53 -18.03 -9.74
N GLY A 163 2.33 -18.14 -10.33
CA GLY A 163 2.11 -17.90 -11.76
C GLY A 163 2.27 -19.13 -12.66
N ASP A 164 2.48 -20.33 -12.09
CA ASP A 164 2.65 -21.58 -12.85
C ASP A 164 1.39 -22.01 -13.59
N ILE A 165 0.22 -21.71 -13.00
CA ILE A 165 -1.08 -21.95 -13.62
C ILE A 165 -2.00 -20.75 -13.47
N GLN A 166 -2.99 -20.67 -14.36
CA GLN A 166 -4.13 -19.75 -14.22
C GLN A 166 -5.39 -20.52 -13.90
N LEU A 167 -6.13 -20.06 -12.91
CA LEU A 167 -7.42 -20.63 -12.54
C LEU A 167 -8.54 -19.92 -13.31
N PRO A 168 -9.63 -20.63 -13.65
CA PRO A 168 -10.83 -19.97 -14.17
C PRO A 168 -11.27 -18.86 -13.22
N ALA A 169 -11.76 -17.75 -13.77
CA ALA A 169 -12.31 -16.67 -12.94
C ALA A 169 -13.37 -17.24 -12.00
N ALA A 170 -13.09 -17.19 -10.71
CA ALA A 170 -14.04 -17.64 -9.71
C ALA A 170 -15.27 -16.71 -9.77
N GLN A 171 -16.46 -17.26 -9.95
CA GLN A 171 -17.70 -16.54 -9.73
C GLN A 171 -17.90 -16.40 -8.21
N ASN A 172 -17.18 -15.45 -7.61
CA ASN A 172 -17.39 -15.16 -6.21
C ASN A 172 -18.77 -14.52 -6.02
N ALA A 173 -19.48 -14.95 -5.00
CA ALA A 173 -20.71 -14.25 -4.62
C ALA A 173 -20.37 -12.77 -4.32
N PRO A 174 -21.23 -11.83 -4.72
CA PRO A 174 -21.01 -10.42 -4.41
C PRO A 174 -20.82 -10.21 -2.92
N LEU A 175 -19.89 -9.32 -2.56
CA LEU A 175 -19.69 -8.94 -1.16
C LEU A 175 -20.99 -8.36 -0.58
N PRO A 176 -21.32 -8.62 0.69
CA PRO A 176 -22.44 -7.97 1.35
C PRO A 176 -22.26 -6.44 1.35
N LEU A 177 -23.36 -5.70 1.22
CA LEU A 177 -23.34 -4.24 1.30
C LEU A 177 -23.21 -3.82 2.76
N ASP A 178 -21.99 -3.89 3.27
CA ASP A 178 -21.60 -3.42 4.59
C ASP A 178 -20.85 -2.07 4.52
N LEU A 179 -20.42 -1.57 5.67
CA LEU A 179 -19.62 -0.36 5.80
C LEU A 179 -18.40 -0.32 4.86
N ARG A 180 -17.68 -1.44 4.75
CA ARG A 180 -16.45 -1.53 3.98
C ARG A 180 -16.73 -1.47 2.48
N LYS A 181 -17.71 -2.25 2.02
CA LYS A 181 -18.12 -2.25 0.61
C LYS A 181 -18.68 -0.90 0.19
N LEU A 182 -19.44 -0.23 1.06
CA LEU A 182 -19.95 1.10 0.78
C LEU A 182 -18.83 2.12 0.55
N ILE A 183 -17.83 2.17 1.45
CA ILE A 183 -16.65 3.02 1.28
C ILE A 183 -15.92 2.69 -0.03
N GLY A 184 -15.72 1.40 -0.33
CA GLY A 184 -15.09 0.96 -1.57
C GLY A 184 -15.85 1.41 -2.83
N ARG A 185 -17.20 1.31 -2.84
CA ARG A 185 -18.01 1.81 -3.96
C ARG A 185 -17.89 3.31 -4.17
N ILE A 186 -17.92 4.07 -3.09
CA ILE A 186 -17.74 5.53 -3.14
C ILE A 186 -16.36 5.86 -3.69
N ALA A 187 -15.30 5.16 -3.23
CA ALA A 187 -13.94 5.34 -3.67
C ALA A 187 -13.72 4.96 -5.14
N CYS A 188 -14.33 3.87 -5.63
CA CYS A 188 -14.18 3.42 -7.01
C CYS A 188 -14.69 4.43 -8.06
N ARG A 189 -15.49 5.42 -7.68
CA ARG A 189 -15.91 6.50 -8.59
C ARG A 189 -14.77 7.36 -9.10
N TYR A 190 -13.63 7.35 -8.39
CA TYR A 190 -12.43 8.11 -8.74
C TYR A 190 -11.45 7.37 -9.66
N LEU A 191 -11.78 6.15 -10.11
CA LEU A 191 -10.94 5.38 -11.04
C LEU A 191 -10.92 6.03 -12.41
N PRO A 192 -9.77 6.45 -12.94
CA PRO A 192 -9.67 6.84 -14.35
C PRO A 192 -9.73 5.60 -15.25
N PRO A 193 -10.26 5.71 -16.47
CA PRO A 193 -10.20 4.64 -17.46
C PRO A 193 -8.74 4.27 -17.81
N GLY A 194 -8.42 2.98 -17.92
CA GLY A 194 -7.09 2.50 -18.29
C GLY A 194 -6.00 2.71 -17.25
N CYS A 195 -6.35 3.02 -16.00
CA CYS A 195 -5.41 3.40 -14.96
C CYS A 195 -4.61 2.22 -14.37
N VAL A 196 -3.43 2.55 -13.87
CA VAL A 196 -2.63 1.68 -13.00
C VAL A 196 -2.85 2.10 -11.55
N ILE A 197 -3.28 1.16 -10.73
CA ILE A 197 -3.63 1.42 -9.33
C ILE A 197 -2.77 0.62 -8.36
N ASN A 198 -2.68 1.13 -7.12
CA ASN A 198 -2.23 0.38 -5.96
C ASN A 198 -3.34 0.35 -4.91
N LEU A 199 -3.48 -0.78 -4.23
CA LEU A 199 -4.44 -1.00 -3.14
C LEU A 199 -3.68 -1.23 -1.83
N GLY A 200 -3.81 -0.29 -0.89
CA GLY A 200 -3.29 -0.43 0.46
C GLY A 200 -4.06 -1.45 1.29
N THR A 201 -3.48 -1.86 2.43
CA THR A 201 -4.10 -2.84 3.34
C THR A 201 -5.47 -2.39 3.88
N GLY A 202 -6.30 -3.35 4.26
CA GLY A 202 -7.59 -3.12 4.90
C GLY A 202 -8.72 -2.88 3.89
N ILE A 203 -9.50 -1.81 4.06
CA ILE A 203 -10.66 -1.54 3.19
C ILE A 203 -10.28 -1.53 1.70
N PRO A 204 -9.22 -0.83 1.25
CA PRO A 204 -8.89 -0.81 -0.17
C PRO A 204 -8.67 -2.21 -0.77
N ASN A 205 -7.75 -2.98 -0.20
CA ASN A 205 -7.41 -4.29 -0.74
C ASN A 205 -8.56 -5.30 -0.63
N ASP A 206 -9.30 -5.27 0.50
CA ASP A 206 -10.29 -6.30 0.77
C ASP A 206 -11.58 -6.13 -0.04
N VAL A 207 -11.90 -4.91 -0.49
CA VAL A 207 -13.18 -4.67 -1.17
C VAL A 207 -13.05 -4.06 -2.57
N ILE A 208 -12.07 -3.19 -2.85
CA ILE A 208 -12.00 -2.50 -4.15
C ILE A 208 -11.73 -3.49 -5.28
N GLY A 209 -10.80 -4.44 -5.08
CA GLY A 209 -10.55 -5.49 -6.07
C GLY A 209 -11.81 -6.33 -6.39
N ALA A 210 -12.59 -6.66 -5.37
CA ALA A 210 -13.85 -7.37 -5.55
C ALA A 210 -14.91 -6.51 -6.28
N ILE A 211 -15.01 -5.22 -5.95
CA ILE A 211 -15.93 -4.28 -6.61
C ILE A 211 -15.56 -4.12 -8.09
N ILE A 212 -14.28 -3.97 -8.42
CA ILE A 212 -13.78 -3.92 -9.81
C ILE A 212 -14.25 -5.16 -10.59
N HIS A 213 -14.19 -6.33 -9.96
CA HIS A 213 -14.66 -7.57 -10.58
C HIS A 213 -16.18 -7.63 -10.69
N GLU A 214 -16.93 -7.30 -9.63
CA GLU A 214 -18.41 -7.30 -9.60
C GLU A 214 -19.02 -6.34 -10.63
N GLU A 215 -18.43 -5.18 -10.82
CA GLU A 215 -18.87 -4.12 -11.75
C GLU A 215 -18.22 -4.25 -13.15
N GLN A 216 -17.48 -5.35 -13.40
CA GLN A 216 -16.83 -5.68 -14.69
C GLN A 216 -15.86 -4.61 -15.20
N LEU A 217 -15.11 -3.97 -14.29
CA LEU A 217 -14.14 -2.91 -14.60
C LEU A 217 -12.73 -3.44 -14.86
N GLY A 218 -12.50 -4.75 -14.79
CA GLY A 218 -11.17 -5.36 -14.80
C GLY A 218 -10.33 -5.09 -16.05
N GLU A 219 -10.95 -4.89 -17.22
CA GLU A 219 -10.23 -4.53 -18.46
C GLU A 219 -9.77 -3.05 -18.48
N GLN A 220 -10.33 -2.22 -17.58
CA GLN A 220 -10.04 -0.79 -17.50
C GLN A 220 -9.04 -0.45 -16.40
N VAL A 221 -8.60 -1.43 -15.61
CA VAL A 221 -7.78 -1.17 -14.42
C VAL A 221 -6.66 -2.20 -14.31
N THR A 222 -5.42 -1.73 -14.19
CA THR A 222 -4.29 -2.59 -13.85
C THR A 222 -3.97 -2.47 -12.37
N ILE A 223 -4.31 -3.50 -11.59
CA ILE A 223 -3.97 -3.55 -10.16
C ILE A 223 -2.50 -3.91 -10.00
N THR A 224 -1.79 -3.19 -9.15
CA THR A 224 -0.41 -3.50 -8.76
C THR A 224 -0.27 -3.58 -7.25
N VAL A 225 0.70 -4.37 -6.79
CA VAL A 225 1.06 -4.50 -5.38
C VAL A 225 2.54 -4.16 -5.21
N GLU A 226 2.90 -3.54 -4.10
CA GLU A 226 4.28 -3.12 -3.80
C GLU A 226 5.30 -4.25 -3.85
N SER A 227 4.87 -5.50 -3.61
CA SER A 227 5.71 -6.71 -3.73
C SER A 227 6.18 -7.04 -5.15
N GLY A 228 5.66 -6.32 -6.17
CA GLY A 228 6.02 -6.52 -7.59
C GLY A 228 5.00 -7.31 -8.40
N ILE A 229 3.77 -7.42 -7.91
CA ILE A 229 2.70 -8.17 -8.56
C ILE A 229 1.85 -7.23 -9.43
N TYR A 230 1.52 -7.67 -10.63
CA TYR A 230 0.64 -7.01 -11.59
C TYR A 230 -0.55 -7.88 -11.93
N GLY A 231 -1.74 -7.27 -11.95
CA GLY A 231 -2.98 -7.94 -12.33
C GLY A 231 -3.43 -9.01 -11.35
N GLY A 232 -4.34 -9.85 -11.81
CA GLY A 232 -4.85 -10.97 -11.05
C GLY A 232 -5.79 -10.58 -9.90
N GLN A 233 -6.10 -11.56 -9.07
CA GLN A 233 -6.94 -11.43 -7.89
C GLN A 233 -6.08 -11.35 -6.64
N GLN A 234 -6.08 -10.20 -5.97
CA GLN A 234 -5.29 -9.94 -4.77
C GLN A 234 -5.84 -10.72 -3.56
N ALA A 235 -4.94 -11.24 -2.73
CA ALA A 235 -5.31 -11.82 -1.45
C ALA A 235 -5.46 -10.74 -0.38
N GLY A 236 -6.34 -10.98 0.59
CA GLY A 236 -6.60 -10.07 1.70
C GLY A 236 -6.13 -10.61 3.05
N GLY A 237 -6.30 -9.79 4.09
CA GLY A 237 -6.00 -10.17 5.46
C GLY A 237 -4.52 -10.51 5.68
N VAL A 238 -4.26 -11.69 6.26
CA VAL A 238 -2.89 -12.15 6.57
C VAL A 238 -2.04 -12.48 5.34
N ASP A 239 -2.66 -12.67 4.19
CA ASP A 239 -2.01 -12.97 2.91
C ASP A 239 -1.91 -11.73 2.01
N PHE A 240 -2.10 -10.52 2.56
CA PHE A 240 -1.91 -9.27 1.82
C PHE A 240 -0.53 -9.23 1.15
N GLY A 241 -0.48 -8.74 -0.08
CA GLY A 241 0.76 -8.59 -0.84
C GLY A 241 0.97 -9.66 -1.92
N ILE A 242 0.10 -10.66 -2.00
CA ILE A 242 0.13 -11.72 -3.01
C ILE A 242 -1.18 -11.78 -3.81
N GLY A 243 -1.19 -12.54 -4.88
CA GLY A 243 -2.39 -12.73 -5.72
C GLY A 243 -2.33 -13.98 -6.56
N ARG A 244 -3.47 -14.36 -7.14
CA ARG A 244 -3.62 -15.43 -8.12
C ARG A 244 -3.83 -14.84 -9.50
N ASN A 245 -3.54 -15.64 -10.56
CA ASN A 245 -3.75 -15.24 -11.95
C ASN A 245 -2.96 -13.97 -12.32
N LEU A 246 -1.73 -13.89 -11.86
CA LEU A 246 -0.85 -12.75 -12.11
C LEU A 246 -0.62 -12.56 -13.61
N SER A 247 -0.59 -11.32 -14.08
CA SER A 247 -0.13 -10.99 -15.44
C SER A 247 1.39 -10.81 -15.50
N ALA A 248 2.01 -10.35 -14.40
CA ALA A 248 3.46 -10.26 -14.27
C ALA A 248 3.89 -10.25 -12.80
N MET A 249 5.14 -10.65 -12.57
CA MET A 249 5.82 -10.53 -11.28
C MET A 249 7.24 -9.99 -11.50
N ILE A 250 7.51 -8.81 -10.96
CA ILE A 250 8.84 -8.18 -10.98
C ILE A 250 9.47 -8.18 -9.59
N SER A 251 10.71 -7.74 -9.45
CA SER A 251 11.32 -7.59 -8.14
C SER A 251 10.65 -6.46 -7.34
N HIS A 252 10.65 -6.56 -6.02
CA HIS A 252 10.17 -5.51 -5.12
C HIS A 252 10.90 -4.19 -5.37
N GLN A 253 12.18 -4.26 -5.66
CA GLN A 253 13.00 -3.09 -5.97
C GLN A 253 12.56 -2.38 -7.25
N ASP A 254 12.31 -3.12 -8.34
CA ASP A 254 11.86 -2.55 -9.59
C ASP A 254 10.46 -1.94 -9.44
N GLN A 255 9.60 -2.60 -8.66
CA GLN A 255 8.27 -2.08 -8.33
C GLN A 255 8.34 -0.76 -7.57
N MET A 256 9.22 -0.66 -6.58
CA MET A 256 9.40 0.58 -5.83
C MET A 256 10.10 1.67 -6.65
N LEU A 257 10.96 1.32 -7.64
CA LEU A 257 11.46 2.28 -8.63
C LEU A 257 10.32 2.86 -9.46
N TYR A 258 9.42 2.01 -9.93
CA TYR A 258 8.25 2.45 -10.67
C TYR A 258 7.39 3.39 -9.82
N TYR A 259 7.07 3.04 -8.59
CA TYR A 259 6.25 3.87 -7.70
C TYR A 259 6.91 5.21 -7.36
N ASN A 260 8.22 5.20 -7.10
CA ASN A 260 8.96 6.43 -6.74
C ASN A 260 9.28 7.32 -7.95
N GLY A 261 9.23 6.79 -9.17
CA GLY A 261 9.53 7.50 -10.41
C GLY A 261 8.28 7.91 -11.19
N ALA A 262 7.72 6.97 -11.98
CA ALA A 262 6.53 7.24 -12.78
C ALA A 262 5.26 7.40 -11.92
N GLY A 263 5.22 6.69 -10.78
CA GLY A 263 4.07 6.64 -9.89
C GLY A 263 2.92 5.80 -10.43
N VAL A 264 1.88 5.65 -9.62
CA VAL A 264 0.59 5.10 -10.03
C VAL A 264 -0.36 6.26 -10.35
N ASP A 265 -1.35 6.00 -11.22
CA ASP A 265 -2.34 7.02 -11.56
C ASP A 265 -3.20 7.34 -10.33
N ILE A 266 -3.61 6.30 -9.61
CA ILE A 266 -4.40 6.44 -8.38
C ILE A 266 -4.02 5.36 -7.37
N THR A 267 -3.94 5.72 -6.11
CA THR A 267 -3.78 4.78 -5.01
C THR A 267 -4.91 4.90 -3.99
N PHE A 268 -5.36 3.76 -3.48
CA PHE A 268 -6.36 3.69 -2.42
C PHE A 268 -5.68 3.23 -1.14
N MET A 269 -5.77 4.03 -0.09
CA MET A 269 -5.07 3.77 1.16
C MET A 269 -6.00 3.82 2.37
N GLY A 270 -5.75 2.96 3.34
CA GLY A 270 -6.38 3.07 4.65
C GLY A 270 -5.88 4.31 5.41
N ALA A 271 -6.75 4.91 6.25
CA ALA A 271 -6.38 6.03 7.09
C ALA A 271 -6.95 5.90 8.50
N GLY A 272 -6.18 6.33 9.49
CA GLY A 272 -6.58 6.37 10.89
C GLY A 272 -7.15 7.72 11.31
N GLU A 273 -6.48 8.81 10.96
CA GLU A 273 -6.84 10.18 11.33
C GLU A 273 -6.57 11.14 10.17
N MET A 274 -7.33 12.24 10.13
CA MET A 274 -7.11 13.38 9.24
C MET A 274 -7.30 14.69 10.04
N ASP A 275 -6.49 15.72 9.73
CA ASP A 275 -6.55 17.03 10.38
C ASP A 275 -6.91 18.18 9.38
N PRO A 276 -7.13 19.42 9.87
CA PRO A 276 -7.50 20.55 9.01
C PRO A 276 -6.42 20.97 7.99
N HIS A 277 -5.18 20.49 8.13
CA HIS A 277 -4.12 20.70 7.14
C HIS A 277 -4.15 19.65 6.02
N GLY A 278 -5.01 18.63 6.15
CA GLY A 278 -5.08 17.48 5.26
C GLY A 278 -3.96 16.46 5.50
N HIS A 279 -3.27 16.58 6.65
CA HIS A 279 -2.35 15.52 7.07
C HIS A 279 -3.13 14.26 7.42
N VAL A 280 -2.53 13.11 7.14
CA VAL A 280 -3.11 11.81 7.45
C VAL A 280 -2.15 10.99 8.31
N ASN A 281 -2.69 10.35 9.34
CA ASN A 281 -2.03 9.33 10.12
C ASN A 281 -2.55 7.95 9.72
N ALA A 282 -1.64 7.07 9.27
CA ALA A 282 -1.90 5.67 8.97
C ALA A 282 -0.90 4.72 9.66
N THR A 283 0.07 5.26 10.41
CA THR A 283 1.23 4.52 10.91
C THR A 283 1.31 4.42 12.42
N ARG A 284 0.52 5.22 13.15
CA ARG A 284 0.41 5.14 14.61
C ARG A 284 -1.06 5.18 15.02
N LEU A 285 -1.60 4.05 15.45
CA LEU A 285 -3.00 3.89 15.84
C LEU A 285 -3.09 3.60 17.34
N GLY A 286 -3.21 4.64 18.13
CA GLY A 286 -3.11 4.56 19.59
C GLY A 286 -1.73 4.09 20.04
N ALA A 287 -1.66 2.97 20.79
CA ALA A 287 -0.41 2.36 21.22
C ALA A 287 0.24 1.47 20.13
N SER A 288 -0.50 1.13 19.09
CA SER A 288 -0.01 0.29 17.99
C SER A 288 0.73 1.12 16.95
N CYS A 289 1.85 0.57 16.47
CA CYS A 289 2.62 1.16 15.39
C CYS A 289 2.94 0.09 14.35
N PRO A 290 2.03 -0.15 13.38
CA PRO A 290 2.26 -1.12 12.31
C PRO A 290 3.43 -0.75 11.41
N GLY A 291 3.84 0.52 11.38
CA GLY A 291 4.93 1.00 10.54
C GLY A 291 4.46 1.56 9.20
N ALA A 292 5.42 2.05 8.41
CA ALA A 292 5.12 2.75 7.16
C ALA A 292 4.85 1.80 5.99
N GLY A 293 5.51 0.64 5.94
CA GLY A 293 5.48 -0.18 4.71
C GLY A 293 5.80 0.67 3.48
N GLY A 294 5.08 0.46 2.40
CA GLY A 294 5.14 1.26 1.17
C GLY A 294 4.30 2.55 1.19
N PHE A 295 3.56 2.82 2.28
CA PHE A 295 2.59 3.91 2.34
C PHE A 295 3.17 5.26 1.92
N ILE A 296 4.32 5.66 2.50
CA ILE A 296 4.93 6.96 2.22
C ILE A 296 5.46 7.03 0.78
N ASP A 297 6.15 5.96 0.31
CA ASP A 297 6.66 5.87 -1.05
C ASP A 297 5.54 6.07 -2.08
N ILE A 298 4.43 5.37 -1.89
CA ILE A 298 3.31 5.34 -2.82
C ILE A 298 2.53 6.66 -2.76
N THR A 299 2.13 7.10 -1.55
CA THR A 299 1.27 8.28 -1.40
C THR A 299 1.96 9.58 -1.80
N GLN A 300 3.28 9.72 -1.60
CA GLN A 300 4.01 10.91 -2.02
C GLN A 300 4.22 11.02 -3.54
N ASN A 301 4.07 9.92 -4.28
CA ASN A 301 4.37 9.86 -5.72
C ASN A 301 3.17 9.48 -6.60
N ALA A 302 2.06 8.99 -6.04
CA ALA A 302 0.82 8.78 -6.78
C ALA A 302 0.26 10.12 -7.28
N ARG A 303 -0.33 10.13 -8.48
CA ARG A 303 -0.98 11.35 -9.02
C ARG A 303 -2.23 11.69 -8.23
N HIS A 304 -3.00 10.67 -7.86
CA HIS A 304 -4.22 10.79 -7.08
C HIS A 304 -4.18 9.84 -5.88
N VAL A 305 -4.47 10.35 -4.70
CA VAL A 305 -4.55 9.56 -3.47
C VAL A 305 -5.98 9.58 -2.95
N VAL A 306 -6.57 8.39 -2.74
CA VAL A 306 -7.88 8.23 -2.14
C VAL A 306 -7.74 7.51 -0.81
N PHE A 307 -7.96 8.21 0.28
CA PHE A 307 -8.00 7.61 1.61
C PHE A 307 -9.38 7.03 1.88
N CYS A 308 -9.42 5.75 2.27
CA CYS A 308 -10.63 4.99 2.56
C CYS A 308 -10.71 4.67 4.05
N SER A 309 -11.68 5.22 4.74
CA SER A 309 -11.84 5.03 6.18
C SER A 309 -13.30 5.19 6.61
N SER A 310 -13.70 4.54 7.71
CA SER A 310 -14.96 4.92 8.38
C SER A 310 -14.85 6.32 8.97
N PHE A 311 -15.96 7.04 9.06
CA PHE A 311 -15.97 8.42 9.60
C PHE A 311 -15.58 8.46 11.07
N THR A 312 -16.12 7.52 11.85
CA THR A 312 -15.70 7.25 13.23
C THR A 312 -15.31 5.79 13.39
N ALA A 313 -14.64 5.42 14.46
CA ALA A 313 -14.22 4.05 14.74
C ALA A 313 -14.76 3.52 16.07
N LYS A 314 -14.60 2.22 16.30
CA LYS A 314 -15.04 1.48 17.48
C LYS A 314 -16.56 1.58 17.70
N GLY A 315 -17.26 0.63 17.10
CA GLY A 315 -18.68 0.44 17.34
C GLY A 315 -19.61 1.20 16.39
N LEU A 316 -19.10 1.81 15.32
CA LEU A 316 -19.94 2.36 14.26
C LEU A 316 -20.80 1.26 13.62
N GLU A 317 -22.12 1.43 13.62
CA GLU A 317 -23.08 0.55 12.98
C GLU A 317 -23.94 1.35 12.01
N ILE A 318 -24.04 0.88 10.78
CA ILE A 318 -24.83 1.51 9.71
C ILE A 318 -25.83 0.55 9.11
N ALA A 319 -26.84 1.11 8.45
CA ALA A 319 -27.75 0.38 7.57
C ALA A 319 -27.98 1.18 6.28
N CYS A 320 -28.08 0.48 5.16
CA CYS A 320 -28.51 1.06 3.89
C CYS A 320 -29.93 0.62 3.61
N GLU A 321 -30.87 1.56 3.60
CA GLU A 321 -32.28 1.28 3.39
C GLU A 321 -32.86 2.27 2.37
N HIS A 322 -33.58 1.78 1.37
CA HIS A 322 -34.21 2.60 0.33
C HIS A 322 -33.23 3.58 -0.38
N GLY A 323 -31.98 3.18 -0.56
CA GLY A 323 -30.96 4.03 -1.20
C GLY A 323 -30.41 5.15 -0.32
N ALA A 324 -30.66 5.09 0.98
CA ALA A 324 -30.13 6.06 1.97
C ALA A 324 -29.31 5.37 3.06
N LEU A 325 -28.38 6.11 3.66
CA LEU A 325 -27.58 5.68 4.79
C LEU A 325 -28.26 6.06 6.11
N HIS A 326 -28.29 5.12 7.04
CA HIS A 326 -28.75 5.32 8.40
C HIS A 326 -27.68 4.93 9.39
N ILE A 327 -27.27 5.84 10.26
CA ILE A 327 -26.36 5.57 11.36
C ILE A 327 -27.18 4.99 12.52
N ARG A 328 -26.97 3.70 12.80
CA ARG A 328 -27.68 3.00 13.89
C ARG A 328 -27.00 3.23 15.23
N ARG A 329 -25.68 3.28 15.22
CA ARG A 329 -24.85 3.62 16.37
C ARG A 329 -23.59 4.34 15.90
N GLU A 330 -23.26 5.47 16.53
CA GLU A 330 -22.05 6.21 16.24
C GLU A 330 -20.83 5.50 16.86
N GLY A 331 -19.65 5.66 16.20
CA GLY A 331 -18.38 5.15 16.72
C GLY A 331 -17.84 6.04 17.86
N GLU A 332 -17.14 5.41 18.80
CA GLU A 332 -16.59 6.08 19.98
C GLU A 332 -15.35 6.94 19.69
N VAL A 333 -14.64 6.68 18.58
CA VAL A 333 -13.36 7.31 18.25
C VAL A 333 -13.51 8.20 17.03
N ARG A 334 -13.24 9.49 17.21
CA ARG A 334 -13.17 10.47 16.13
C ARG A 334 -11.90 10.26 15.30
N LYS A 335 -12.02 10.44 14.00
CA LYS A 335 -10.90 10.35 13.05
C LYS A 335 -10.56 11.67 12.38
N PHE A 336 -11.49 12.63 12.41
CA PHE A 336 -11.29 14.00 11.98
C PHE A 336 -10.90 14.80 13.21
N VAL A 337 -9.58 14.97 13.42
CA VAL A 337 -8.96 15.46 14.67
C VAL A 337 -8.34 16.83 14.46
N ALA A 338 -8.16 17.61 15.53
CA ALA A 338 -7.51 18.92 15.47
C ALA A 338 -6.05 18.87 14.99
N GLY A 339 -5.38 17.75 15.22
CA GLY A 339 -4.03 17.45 14.72
C GLY A 339 -3.78 15.97 14.79
N VAL A 340 -3.22 15.37 13.71
CA VAL A 340 -2.94 13.94 13.67
C VAL A 340 -1.84 13.53 14.66
N ASN A 341 -1.96 12.34 15.24
CA ASN A 341 -0.96 11.83 16.17
C ASN A 341 0.41 11.56 15.52
N GLN A 342 0.42 11.36 14.22
CA GLN A 342 1.65 11.19 13.43
C GLN A 342 1.39 11.56 11.97
N ILE A 343 2.28 12.33 11.35
CA ILE A 343 2.17 12.68 9.94
C ILE A 343 2.74 11.55 9.10
N SER A 344 1.87 10.70 8.57
CA SER A 344 2.24 9.67 7.58
C SER A 344 2.14 10.21 6.14
N TYR A 345 1.18 11.11 5.90
CA TYR A 345 1.00 11.87 4.65
C TYR A 345 0.88 13.35 5.00
N ASN A 346 1.63 14.18 4.28
CA ASN A 346 1.64 15.62 4.50
C ASN A 346 0.78 16.33 3.45
N GLY A 347 -0.40 16.80 3.88
CA GLY A 347 -1.35 17.49 3.00
C GLY A 347 -0.84 18.82 2.45
N GLU A 348 -0.02 19.55 3.19
CA GLU A 348 0.54 20.83 2.72
C GLU A 348 1.54 20.63 1.60
N LEU A 349 2.43 19.64 1.71
CA LEU A 349 3.36 19.27 0.64
C LEU A 349 2.63 18.70 -0.58
N ALA A 350 1.56 17.94 -0.39
CA ALA A 350 0.72 17.43 -1.47
C ALA A 350 0.07 18.57 -2.26
N ARG A 351 -0.50 19.55 -1.57
CA ARG A 351 -1.05 20.78 -2.21
C ARG A 351 0.01 21.56 -2.98
N ALA A 352 1.18 21.75 -2.38
CA ALA A 352 2.30 22.44 -3.02
C ALA A 352 2.76 21.76 -4.31
N LYS A 353 2.64 20.42 -4.39
CA LYS A 353 2.93 19.61 -5.59
C LYS A 353 1.77 19.53 -6.59
N GLY A 354 0.59 20.06 -6.26
CA GLY A 354 -0.61 19.91 -7.08
C GLY A 354 -1.17 18.50 -7.12
N GLN A 355 -0.91 17.69 -6.09
CA GLN A 355 -1.43 16.31 -5.98
C GLN A 355 -2.91 16.31 -5.63
N THR A 356 -3.70 15.51 -6.34
CA THR A 356 -5.13 15.31 -6.01
C THR A 356 -5.28 14.36 -4.83
N MET A 357 -6.13 14.73 -3.86
CA MET A 357 -6.43 13.88 -2.73
C MET A 357 -7.90 13.94 -2.35
N HIS A 358 -8.49 12.75 -2.13
CA HIS A 358 -9.82 12.59 -1.54
C HIS A 358 -9.76 11.77 -0.25
N TYR A 359 -10.58 12.14 0.72
CA TYR A 359 -10.82 11.36 1.92
C TYR A 359 -12.26 10.85 1.87
N VAL A 360 -12.41 9.55 1.69
CA VAL A 360 -13.69 8.86 1.46
C VAL A 360 -14.13 8.10 2.70
N THR A 361 -15.31 8.40 3.16
CA THR A 361 -15.98 7.66 4.23
C THR A 361 -17.36 7.13 3.75
N GLU A 362 -18.02 6.37 4.57
CA GLU A 362 -19.36 5.89 4.27
C GLU A 362 -20.42 7.00 4.14
N ARG A 363 -20.18 8.18 4.75
CA ARG A 363 -21.15 9.27 4.85
C ARG A 363 -20.76 10.59 4.21
N ALA A 364 -19.45 10.79 3.97
CA ALA A 364 -18.91 12.06 3.50
C ALA A 364 -17.66 11.84 2.64
N VAL A 365 -17.45 12.74 1.68
CA VAL A 365 -16.21 12.85 0.91
C VAL A 365 -15.64 14.25 1.09
N PHE A 366 -14.34 14.30 1.35
CA PHE A 366 -13.57 15.53 1.40
C PHE A 366 -12.53 15.51 0.28
N GLU A 367 -12.34 16.67 -0.35
CA GLU A 367 -11.28 16.92 -1.33
C GLU A 367 -10.24 17.88 -0.71
N LEU A 368 -8.96 17.60 -0.92
CA LEU A 368 -7.90 18.50 -0.48
C LEU A 368 -7.75 19.65 -1.49
N ARG A 369 -8.20 20.83 -1.11
CA ARG A 369 -8.13 22.08 -1.89
C ARG A 369 -7.08 23.06 -1.31
N PRO A 370 -6.80 24.20 -1.96
CA PRO A 370 -5.84 25.18 -1.43
C PRO A 370 -6.13 25.63 0.01
N GLU A 371 -7.38 25.70 0.39
CA GLU A 371 -7.85 26.08 1.74
C GLU A 371 -7.78 24.95 2.77
N GLY A 372 -7.47 23.73 2.37
CA GLY A 372 -7.48 22.53 3.20
C GLY A 372 -8.53 21.51 2.75
N PRO A 373 -8.91 20.56 3.62
CA PRO A 373 -9.99 19.62 3.34
C PRO A 373 -11.34 20.33 3.19
N VAL A 374 -11.99 20.15 2.04
CA VAL A 374 -13.32 20.70 1.73
C VAL A 374 -14.31 19.56 1.65
N LEU A 375 -15.41 19.63 2.39
CA LEU A 375 -16.52 18.70 2.28
C LEU A 375 -17.23 18.92 0.95
N THR A 376 -17.20 17.93 0.07
CA THR A 376 -17.76 18.02 -1.29
C THR A 376 -19.02 17.18 -1.48
N GLU A 377 -19.16 16.09 -0.73
CA GLU A 377 -20.31 15.20 -0.86
C GLU A 377 -20.74 14.65 0.49
N ILE A 378 -22.06 14.44 0.64
CA ILE A 378 -22.67 13.73 1.77
C ILE A 378 -23.55 12.58 1.27
N ALA A 379 -23.70 11.53 2.07
CA ALA A 379 -24.55 10.41 1.74
C ALA A 379 -26.05 10.79 1.84
N PRO A 380 -26.94 10.19 1.02
CA PRO A 380 -28.39 10.34 1.21
C PRO A 380 -28.79 9.88 2.62
N GLY A 381 -29.63 10.68 3.29
CA GLY A 381 -30.13 10.39 4.66
C GLY A 381 -29.25 10.95 5.79
N ILE A 382 -28.09 11.57 5.46
CA ILE A 382 -27.17 12.17 6.42
C ILE A 382 -27.48 13.65 6.62
N ASP A 383 -27.53 14.06 7.88
CA ASP A 383 -27.66 15.45 8.31
C ASP A 383 -26.26 16.05 8.55
N LEU A 384 -25.98 17.20 7.94
CA LEU A 384 -24.68 17.83 7.97
C LEU A 384 -24.21 18.17 9.39
N GLU A 385 -25.06 18.78 10.19
CA GLU A 385 -24.70 19.24 11.53
C GLU A 385 -24.58 18.07 12.52
N ARG A 386 -25.62 17.22 12.53
CA ARG A 386 -25.73 16.12 13.49
C ARG A 386 -24.74 14.98 13.18
N ASP A 387 -24.63 14.57 11.90
CA ASP A 387 -23.95 13.33 11.54
C ASP A 387 -22.51 13.55 11.04
N ILE A 388 -22.13 14.81 10.74
CA ILE A 388 -20.79 15.15 10.25
C ILE A 388 -20.11 16.11 11.21
N LEU A 389 -20.54 17.38 11.29
CA LEU A 389 -19.83 18.42 12.02
C LEU A 389 -19.74 18.15 13.53
N ALA A 390 -20.77 17.56 14.14
CA ALA A 390 -20.77 17.17 15.55
C ALA A 390 -19.70 16.10 15.90
N HIS A 391 -19.19 15.37 14.91
CA HIS A 391 -18.24 14.28 15.08
C HIS A 391 -16.83 14.59 14.56
N MET A 392 -16.55 15.86 14.26
CA MET A 392 -15.24 16.39 13.88
C MET A 392 -14.68 17.29 14.99
N ASP A 393 -13.37 17.32 15.16
CA ASP A 393 -12.68 18.24 16.09
C ASP A 393 -12.29 19.56 15.40
N PHE A 394 -12.66 19.75 14.15
CA PHE A 394 -12.51 20.99 13.38
C PHE A 394 -13.68 21.19 12.42
N HIS A 395 -13.90 22.41 11.99
CA HIS A 395 -14.90 22.76 10.97
C HIS A 395 -14.21 22.81 9.60
N PRO A 396 -14.51 21.87 8.68
CA PRO A 396 -13.97 21.92 7.32
C PRO A 396 -14.64 23.04 6.52
N ALA A 397 -14.00 23.51 5.46
CA ALA A 397 -14.71 24.25 4.44
C ALA A 397 -15.77 23.35 3.80
N ILE A 398 -16.91 23.93 3.42
CA ILE A 398 -18.00 23.22 2.75
C ILE A 398 -18.10 23.77 1.33
N ALA A 399 -18.15 22.87 0.34
CA ALA A 399 -18.29 23.28 -1.05
C ALA A 399 -19.63 24.05 -1.26
N ALA A 400 -19.57 25.13 -2.00
CA ALA A 400 -20.78 25.93 -2.30
C ALA A 400 -21.85 25.11 -3.06
N ASP A 401 -21.42 24.11 -3.78
CA ASP A 401 -22.21 23.13 -4.53
C ASP A 401 -22.17 21.74 -3.88
N LEU A 402 -22.21 21.66 -2.54
CA LEU A 402 -22.23 20.41 -1.80
C LEU A 402 -23.24 19.42 -2.40
N GLN A 403 -22.74 18.26 -2.81
CA GLN A 403 -23.54 17.24 -3.50
C GLN A 403 -24.09 16.19 -2.54
N VAL A 404 -25.22 15.60 -2.89
CA VAL A 404 -25.71 14.36 -2.30
C VAL A 404 -25.29 13.21 -3.22
N MET A 405 -24.62 12.20 -2.66
CA MET A 405 -24.17 11.04 -3.40
C MET A 405 -25.31 10.29 -4.08
N ASP A 406 -25.00 9.64 -5.21
CA ASP A 406 -25.98 8.80 -5.94
C ASP A 406 -26.54 7.68 -5.03
N SER A 407 -27.84 7.64 -4.88
CA SER A 407 -28.55 6.66 -4.04
C SER A 407 -28.31 5.19 -4.46
N ARG A 408 -27.91 4.95 -5.71
CA ARG A 408 -27.57 3.61 -6.22
C ARG A 408 -26.35 3.01 -5.50
N LEU A 409 -25.43 3.83 -4.98
CA LEU A 409 -24.29 3.36 -4.19
C LEU A 409 -24.74 2.66 -2.90
N PHE A 410 -25.89 3.06 -2.36
CA PHE A 410 -26.49 2.60 -1.11
C PHE A 410 -27.56 1.51 -1.32
N ALA A 411 -27.66 0.97 -2.53
CA ALA A 411 -28.60 -0.06 -2.92
C ALA A 411 -27.87 -1.38 -3.30
N PRO A 412 -28.61 -2.51 -3.41
CA PRO A 412 -28.03 -3.74 -3.98
C PRO A 412 -27.43 -3.53 -5.37
N PRO A 413 -26.43 -4.35 -5.80
CA PRO A 413 -25.79 -4.21 -7.12
C PRO A 413 -26.78 -4.45 -8.28
N PRO A 414 -26.51 -3.87 -9.49
CA PRO A 414 -25.36 -3.03 -9.83
C PRO A 414 -25.49 -1.61 -9.29
N CYS A 415 -24.36 -0.97 -8.93
CA CYS A 415 -24.39 0.40 -8.38
C CYS A 415 -24.11 1.49 -9.43
N GLY A 416 -23.96 1.14 -10.70
CA GLY A 416 -23.79 2.06 -11.82
C GLY A 416 -22.38 2.64 -12.00
N LEU A 417 -21.36 2.02 -11.42
CA LEU A 417 -19.95 2.47 -11.56
C LEU A 417 -19.46 2.43 -13.00
N ALA A 418 -19.81 1.40 -13.77
CA ALA A 418 -19.41 1.30 -15.18
C ALA A 418 -19.95 2.47 -16.02
N GLU A 419 -21.21 2.90 -15.77
CA GLU A 419 -21.80 4.08 -16.41
C GLU A 419 -21.11 5.38 -15.98
N HIS A 420 -20.75 5.48 -14.71
CA HIS A 420 -20.05 6.64 -14.16
C HIS A 420 -18.68 6.82 -14.81
N LEU A 421 -17.90 5.74 -14.92
CA LEU A 421 -16.56 5.78 -15.54
C LEU A 421 -16.64 6.09 -17.04
N SER A 422 -17.63 5.56 -17.76
CA SER A 422 -17.79 5.85 -19.19
C SER A 422 -18.14 7.32 -19.48
N ARG A 423 -18.84 8.00 -18.59
CA ARG A 423 -19.12 9.44 -18.72
C ARG A 423 -17.89 10.31 -18.51
N ASN A 424 -17.03 9.94 -17.56
CA ASN A 424 -15.80 10.68 -17.29
C ASN A 424 -14.78 10.58 -18.44
N SER A 425 -14.79 9.44 -19.18
CA SER A 425 -13.93 9.27 -20.36
C SER A 425 -14.34 10.18 -21.55
N SER A 426 -15.57 10.64 -21.61
CA SER A 426 -16.07 11.49 -22.69
C SER A 426 -15.94 12.99 -22.41
N SER A 427 -15.58 13.41 -21.20
CA SER A 427 -15.37 14.82 -20.81
C SER A 427 -13.92 15.29 -20.95
N ASP A 428 -12.96 14.36 -21.07
CA ASP A 428 -11.51 14.64 -21.21
C ASP A 428 -10.99 14.51 -22.66
N SER A 429 -11.87 14.29 -23.62
CA SER A 429 -11.62 14.29 -25.07
C SER A 429 -12.15 15.60 -25.68
#